data_9d8c0952eb11d8e4ed3223df3b2f5728
#
_entry.id   9d8c0952eb11d8e4ed3223df3b2f5728
#
_cell.length_a   1.000
_cell.length_b   1.000
_cell.length_c   1.000
_cell.angle_alpha   90.00
_cell.angle_beta   90.00
_cell.angle_gamma   90.00
#
_symmetry.space_group_name_H-M   'P 1'
#
loop_
_entity.id
_entity.type
_entity.pdbx_description
1 polymer ?
#
loop_
_entity_poly.entity_id
_entity_poly.type
_entity_poly.pdbx_seq_one_letter_code
_entity_poly.pdbx_strand_id
1 'polypeptide(L)'
;MGQKVNPTGFRLGITTDHRSKWFADSAKPGQRYADFVAEDIQIRKMIEKTLERAGISRVNIERRAERVIVDIHTARPGIVIGRRGTEADRLRADLEKLTGKAIQLNILEVKNPEADAQLVAQGIAEQLASRVSFRRAMRRGMPSAERAGAKGIRVQCSGRLGGAEMSRSEFYREGRVPLHTLRANIDYGFHEARTTFGRIGVKVWIYRGDVTDSDYYRSLAEAPRGRGGRGERRGRRGERGGRGPQQNAQQNAPEAAASEPATAGSEA
;
A
#
# COMPACT_ATOMS: atom_id res chain seq x y z
N MET A 1 -11.29 20.07 27.49
CA MET A 1 -11.20 19.69 26.07
C MET A 1 -11.51 18.20 25.97
N GLY A 2 -12.48 17.81 25.11
CA GLY A 2 -12.87 16.40 24.93
C GLY A 2 -11.80 15.57 24.24
N GLN A 3 -11.91 14.25 24.36
CA GLN A 3 -11.07 13.30 23.64
C GLN A 3 -11.31 13.41 22.12
N LYS A 4 -10.25 13.22 21.34
CA LYS A 4 -10.31 13.24 19.87
C LYS A 4 -10.40 11.83 19.34
N VAL A 5 -11.39 11.59 18.50
CA VAL A 5 -11.59 10.30 17.84
C VAL A 5 -10.45 10.02 16.84
N ASN A 6 -10.07 8.74 16.69
CA ASN A 6 -9.11 8.34 15.67
C ASN A 6 -9.71 8.60 14.27
N PRO A 7 -9.02 9.32 13.39
CA PRO A 7 -9.57 9.69 12.08
C PRO A 7 -9.94 8.47 11.20
N THR A 8 -9.14 7.40 11.26
CA THR A 8 -9.41 6.16 10.54
C THR A 8 -10.66 5.47 11.09
N GLY A 9 -10.77 5.35 12.43
CA GLY A 9 -11.93 4.74 13.08
C GLY A 9 -13.24 5.50 12.83
N PHE A 10 -13.18 6.84 12.81
CA PHE A 10 -14.33 7.68 12.51
C PHE A 10 -14.88 7.49 11.09
N ARG A 11 -14.01 7.15 10.14
CA ARG A 11 -14.33 7.01 8.71
C ARG A 11 -14.46 5.58 8.23
N LEU A 12 -14.30 4.62 9.13
CA LEU A 12 -14.34 3.20 8.80
C LEU A 12 -15.73 2.79 8.28
N GLY A 13 -15.74 2.07 7.16
CA GLY A 13 -16.98 1.65 6.50
C GLY A 13 -17.66 2.73 5.65
N ILE A 14 -17.15 3.97 5.64
CA ILE A 14 -17.69 5.09 4.85
C ILE A 14 -16.69 5.52 3.78
N THR A 15 -15.49 5.97 4.17
CA THR A 15 -14.44 6.38 3.24
C THR A 15 -13.18 5.51 3.32
N THR A 16 -13.05 4.71 4.36
CA THR A 16 -11.92 3.79 4.57
C THR A 16 -12.42 2.38 4.84
N ASP A 17 -11.75 1.39 4.26
CA ASP A 17 -12.01 -0.02 4.46
C ASP A 17 -11.25 -0.58 5.66
N HIS A 18 -11.76 -1.70 6.19
CA HIS A 18 -11.07 -2.48 7.22
C HIS A 18 -9.74 -3.05 6.69
N ARG A 19 -8.73 -3.03 7.55
CA ARG A 19 -7.41 -3.65 7.25
C ARG A 19 -7.42 -5.17 7.41
N SER A 20 -8.35 -5.70 8.22
CA SER A 20 -8.60 -7.14 8.37
C SER A 20 -9.95 -7.45 7.74
N LYS A 21 -9.94 -8.23 6.65
CA LYS A 21 -11.12 -8.57 5.84
C LYS A 21 -11.48 -10.04 6.04
N TRP A 22 -12.11 -10.34 7.17
CA TRP A 22 -12.56 -11.68 7.50
C TRP A 22 -13.76 -11.65 8.45
N PHE A 23 -14.48 -12.75 8.48
CA PHE A 23 -15.57 -13.00 9.40
C PHE A 23 -15.28 -14.27 10.19
N ALA A 24 -15.53 -14.25 11.50
CA ALA A 24 -15.38 -15.41 12.39
C ALA A 24 -16.75 -15.89 12.82
N ASP A 25 -17.06 -17.15 12.53
CA ASP A 25 -18.27 -17.82 13.00
C ASP A 25 -17.93 -18.61 14.28
N SER A 26 -18.31 -18.05 15.42
CA SER A 26 -18.00 -18.66 16.73
C SER A 26 -18.67 -20.02 16.95
N ALA A 27 -19.66 -20.37 16.13
CA ALA A 27 -20.32 -21.68 16.19
C ALA A 27 -19.43 -22.80 15.60
N LYS A 28 -18.44 -22.44 14.76
CA LYS A 28 -17.53 -23.41 14.14
C LYS A 28 -16.30 -23.64 15.00
N PRO A 29 -15.88 -24.89 15.22
CA PRO A 29 -14.64 -25.19 15.95
C PRO A 29 -13.44 -24.58 15.22
N GLY A 30 -12.53 -23.96 15.97
CA GLY A 30 -11.33 -23.33 15.42
C GLY A 30 -11.54 -21.94 14.79
N GLN A 31 -12.74 -21.36 14.88
CA GLN A 31 -13.05 -20.02 14.35
C GLN A 31 -13.45 -19.03 15.46
N ARG A 32 -12.75 -19.03 16.57
CA ARG A 32 -13.02 -18.06 17.63
C ARG A 32 -12.48 -16.69 17.21
N TYR A 33 -13.34 -15.68 17.33
CA TYR A 33 -12.98 -14.28 17.01
C TYR A 33 -11.72 -13.80 17.75
N ALA A 34 -11.62 -14.14 19.03
CA ALA A 34 -10.47 -13.75 19.86
C ALA A 34 -9.14 -14.31 19.34
N ASP A 35 -9.13 -15.56 18.87
CA ASP A 35 -7.93 -16.21 18.36
C ASP A 35 -7.48 -15.55 17.04
N PHE A 36 -8.42 -15.23 16.14
CA PHE A 36 -8.10 -14.53 14.89
C PHE A 36 -7.55 -13.13 15.13
N VAL A 37 -8.09 -12.39 16.10
CA VAL A 37 -7.55 -11.07 16.47
C VAL A 37 -6.15 -11.20 17.06
N ALA A 38 -5.90 -12.19 17.93
CA ALA A 38 -4.58 -12.43 18.49
C ALA A 38 -3.55 -12.80 17.41
N GLU A 39 -3.91 -13.68 16.48
CA GLU A 39 -3.07 -14.04 15.33
C GLU A 39 -2.77 -12.81 14.46
N ASP A 40 -3.77 -11.98 14.12
CA ASP A 40 -3.57 -10.76 13.31
C ASP A 40 -2.61 -9.78 13.97
N ILE A 41 -2.70 -9.61 15.29
CA ILE A 41 -1.78 -8.74 16.05
C ILE A 41 -0.35 -9.30 16.00
N GLN A 42 -0.19 -10.60 16.13
CA GLN A 42 1.12 -11.26 16.06
C GLN A 42 1.73 -11.15 14.67
N ILE A 43 0.94 -11.38 13.61
CA ILE A 43 1.37 -11.21 12.22
C ILE A 43 1.89 -9.78 11.98
N ARG A 44 1.10 -8.76 12.37
CA ARG A 44 1.49 -7.35 12.20
C ARG A 44 2.78 -7.01 12.95
N LYS A 45 2.89 -7.43 14.21
CA LYS A 45 4.08 -7.19 15.03
C LYS A 45 5.33 -7.88 14.45
N MET A 46 5.19 -9.10 13.94
CA MET A 46 6.30 -9.81 13.31
C MET A 46 6.77 -9.09 12.05
N ILE A 47 5.85 -8.70 11.17
CA ILE A 47 6.14 -7.97 9.93
C ILE A 47 6.84 -6.64 10.24
N GLU A 48 6.30 -5.84 11.18
CA GLU A 48 6.89 -4.56 11.58
C GLU A 48 8.31 -4.74 12.15
N LYS A 49 8.53 -5.77 12.97
CA LYS A 49 9.85 -6.05 13.56
C LYS A 49 10.87 -6.53 12.53
N THR A 50 10.46 -7.40 11.61
CA THR A 50 11.37 -8.00 10.61
C THR A 50 11.71 -6.99 9.52
N LEU A 51 10.76 -6.14 9.12
CA LEU A 51 10.85 -5.24 7.97
C LEU A 51 10.89 -3.76 8.37
N GLU A 52 11.54 -3.41 9.47
CA GLU A 52 11.61 -2.03 9.98
C GLU A 52 12.10 -1.03 8.93
N ARG A 53 13.09 -1.43 8.09
CA ARG A 53 13.68 -0.56 7.05
C ARG A 53 12.92 -0.52 5.72
N ALA A 54 11.94 -1.39 5.54
CA ALA A 54 11.19 -1.49 4.28
C ALA A 54 10.18 -0.34 4.07
N GLY A 55 9.82 0.37 5.15
CA GLY A 55 8.79 1.39 5.09
C GLY A 55 7.42 0.79 4.81
N ILE A 56 6.80 0.20 5.83
CA ILE A 56 5.48 -0.42 5.72
C ILE A 56 4.42 0.63 5.95
N SER A 57 3.55 0.83 4.98
CA SER A 57 2.39 1.71 5.08
C SER A 57 1.25 1.03 5.83
N ARG A 58 0.84 -0.14 5.35
CA ARG A 58 -0.25 -0.93 5.93
C ARG A 58 -0.11 -2.40 5.60
N VAL A 59 -0.70 -3.24 6.46
CA VAL A 59 -0.81 -4.68 6.26
C VAL A 59 -2.29 -5.04 6.25
N ASN A 60 -2.78 -5.58 5.14
CA ASN A 60 -4.14 -6.08 5.03
C ASN A 60 -4.12 -7.61 5.18
N ILE A 61 -5.08 -8.15 5.91
CA ILE A 61 -5.18 -9.59 6.16
C ILE A 61 -6.56 -10.06 5.73
N GLU A 62 -6.59 -11.01 4.79
CA GLU A 62 -7.79 -11.74 4.41
C GLU A 62 -7.67 -13.18 4.90
N ARG A 63 -8.73 -13.71 5.49
CA ARG A 63 -8.79 -15.12 5.90
C ARG A 63 -9.77 -15.87 5.02
N ARG A 64 -9.29 -16.94 4.42
CA ARG A 64 -10.11 -17.93 3.73
C ARG A 64 -10.07 -19.24 4.51
N ALA A 65 -10.91 -20.21 4.14
CA ALA A 65 -11.04 -21.46 4.90
C ALA A 65 -9.68 -22.16 5.15
N GLU A 66 -8.84 -22.27 4.14
CA GLU A 66 -7.58 -23.04 4.19
C GLU A 66 -6.32 -22.18 4.19
N ARG A 67 -6.42 -20.89 3.88
CA ARG A 67 -5.27 -20.00 3.73
C ARG A 67 -5.52 -18.60 4.24
N VAL A 68 -4.45 -17.97 4.67
CA VAL A 68 -4.43 -16.55 5.05
C VAL A 68 -3.69 -15.78 3.97
N ILE A 69 -4.31 -14.73 3.46
CA ILE A 69 -3.70 -13.82 2.47
C ILE A 69 -3.24 -12.58 3.21
N VAL A 70 -1.97 -12.24 3.10
CA VAL A 70 -1.36 -11.08 3.73
C VAL A 70 -0.83 -10.16 2.65
N ASP A 71 -1.45 -8.98 2.51
CA ASP A 71 -1.03 -7.95 1.57
C ASP A 71 -0.20 -6.90 2.30
N ILE A 72 1.07 -6.79 1.96
CA ILE A 72 2.00 -5.81 2.54
C ILE A 72 2.15 -4.64 1.57
N HIS A 73 1.68 -3.46 1.97
CA HIS A 73 1.93 -2.22 1.24
C HIS A 73 3.22 -1.58 1.75
N THR A 74 4.22 -1.47 0.89
CA THR A 74 5.55 -0.98 1.24
C THR A 74 6.05 0.08 0.27
N ALA A 75 6.88 1.01 0.78
CA ALA A 75 7.58 1.99 -0.05
C ALA A 75 8.79 1.38 -0.79
N ARG A 76 9.37 0.29 -0.25
CA ARG A 76 10.59 -0.32 -0.78
C ARG A 76 10.42 -1.83 -0.93
N PRO A 77 9.70 -2.29 -1.97
CA PRO A 77 9.40 -3.70 -2.16
C PRO A 77 10.66 -4.57 -2.31
N GLY A 78 11.74 -4.02 -2.86
CA GLY A 78 13.01 -4.74 -3.02
C GLY A 78 13.63 -5.21 -1.70
N ILE A 79 13.40 -4.51 -0.58
CA ILE A 79 13.89 -4.92 0.74
C ILE A 79 13.07 -6.11 1.27
N VAL A 80 11.76 -6.11 1.01
CA VAL A 80 10.85 -7.18 1.45
C VAL A 80 11.07 -8.46 0.65
N ILE A 81 11.29 -8.33 -0.66
CA ILE A 81 11.55 -9.47 -1.56
C ILE A 81 12.93 -10.07 -1.29
N GLY A 82 13.94 -9.20 -1.07
CA GLY A 82 15.32 -9.61 -0.89
C GLY A 82 15.97 -10.11 -2.19
N ARG A 83 17.21 -10.62 -2.07
CA ARG A 83 17.90 -11.19 -3.22
C ARG A 83 17.23 -12.51 -3.63
N ARG A 84 16.75 -12.60 -4.88
CA ARG A 84 16.09 -13.80 -5.45
C ARG A 84 14.87 -14.29 -4.64
N GLY A 85 14.22 -13.41 -3.86
CA GLY A 85 13.03 -13.78 -3.11
C GLY A 85 13.28 -14.42 -1.73
N THR A 86 14.54 -14.58 -1.31
CA THR A 86 14.89 -15.31 -0.06
C THR A 86 14.27 -14.72 1.19
N GLU A 87 14.17 -13.38 1.30
CA GLU A 87 13.58 -12.73 2.47
C GLU A 87 12.05 -12.92 2.51
N ALA A 88 11.40 -12.86 1.35
CA ALA A 88 9.95 -13.11 1.25
C ALA A 88 9.60 -14.57 1.59
N ASP A 89 10.39 -15.54 1.12
CA ASP A 89 10.19 -16.96 1.43
C ASP A 89 10.43 -17.25 2.93
N ARG A 90 11.47 -16.64 3.51
CA ARG A 90 11.75 -16.71 4.94
C ARG A 90 10.60 -16.14 5.77
N LEU A 91 10.14 -14.94 5.42
CA LEU A 91 9.02 -14.30 6.09
C LEU A 91 7.75 -15.14 6.00
N ARG A 92 7.48 -15.74 4.83
CA ARG A 92 6.37 -16.66 4.64
C ARG A 92 6.48 -17.88 5.56
N ALA A 93 7.63 -18.52 5.61
CA ALA A 93 7.86 -19.69 6.47
C ALA A 93 7.71 -19.36 7.96
N ASP A 94 8.18 -18.19 8.40
CA ASP A 94 8.05 -17.76 9.78
C ASP A 94 6.59 -17.42 10.14
N LEU A 95 5.82 -16.83 9.22
CA LEU A 95 4.39 -16.59 9.38
C LEU A 95 3.59 -17.90 9.38
N GLU A 96 3.92 -18.87 8.54
CA GLU A 96 3.30 -20.21 8.51
C GLU A 96 3.54 -20.97 9.83
N LYS A 97 4.75 -20.89 10.41
CA LYS A 97 5.05 -21.45 11.73
C LYS A 97 4.21 -20.82 12.85
N LEU A 98 3.96 -19.49 12.74
CA LEU A 98 3.20 -18.76 13.73
C LEU A 98 1.71 -19.09 13.68
N THR A 99 1.14 -19.22 12.49
CA THR A 99 -0.32 -19.38 12.29
C THR A 99 -0.75 -20.85 12.14
N GLY A 100 0.18 -21.75 11.79
CA GLY A 100 -0.14 -23.14 11.45
C GLY A 100 -0.99 -23.31 10.19
N LYS A 101 -1.14 -22.26 9.38
CA LYS A 101 -1.95 -22.24 8.15
C LYS A 101 -1.10 -21.86 6.95
N ALA A 102 -1.52 -22.26 5.75
CA ALA A 102 -0.87 -21.82 4.53
C ALA A 102 -1.02 -20.31 4.34
N ILE A 103 0.10 -19.61 4.08
CA ILE A 103 0.11 -18.16 3.90
C ILE A 103 0.44 -17.82 2.45
N GLN A 104 -0.40 -16.96 1.89
CA GLN A 104 -0.12 -16.29 0.63
C GLN A 104 0.32 -14.85 0.93
N LEU A 105 1.59 -14.54 0.62
CA LEU A 105 2.16 -13.21 0.80
C LEU A 105 2.12 -12.45 -0.51
N ASN A 106 1.49 -11.28 -0.51
CA ASN A 106 1.48 -10.36 -1.65
C ASN A 106 2.20 -9.07 -1.23
N ILE A 107 3.14 -8.62 -2.06
CA ILE A 107 3.90 -7.39 -1.83
C ILE A 107 3.43 -6.36 -2.82
N LEU A 108 2.89 -5.26 -2.31
CA LEU A 108 2.32 -4.17 -3.10
C LEU A 108 3.13 -2.90 -2.88
N GLU A 109 3.54 -2.27 -3.96
CA GLU A 109 4.28 -1.02 -3.92
C GLU A 109 3.36 0.18 -3.68
N VAL A 110 3.76 1.08 -2.79
CA VAL A 110 3.12 2.37 -2.59
C VAL A 110 3.73 3.38 -3.54
N LYS A 111 2.96 3.80 -4.56
CA LYS A 111 3.44 4.72 -5.62
C LYS A 111 3.96 6.06 -5.07
N ASN A 112 3.25 6.65 -4.09
CA ASN A 112 3.58 7.94 -3.50
C ASN A 112 3.81 7.80 -1.99
N PRO A 113 4.99 7.41 -1.52
CA PRO A 113 5.28 7.21 -0.10
C PRO A 113 5.19 8.51 0.71
N GLU A 114 5.46 9.66 0.08
CA GLU A 114 5.38 10.99 0.71
C GLU A 114 3.94 11.45 0.98
N ALA A 115 2.94 10.87 0.29
CA ALA A 115 1.52 11.12 0.50
C ALA A 115 0.86 10.13 1.50
N ASP A 116 1.65 9.23 2.09
CA ASP A 116 1.19 8.24 3.07
C ASP A 116 1.56 8.68 4.48
N ALA A 117 0.56 8.82 5.36
CA ALA A 117 0.76 9.36 6.69
C ALA A 117 1.65 8.47 7.59
N GLN A 118 1.57 7.14 7.43
CA GLN A 118 2.38 6.20 8.21
C GLN A 118 3.86 6.29 7.83
N LEU A 119 4.14 6.37 6.52
CA LEU A 119 5.51 6.46 6.01
C LEU A 119 6.15 7.80 6.36
N VAL A 120 5.40 8.89 6.30
CA VAL A 120 5.87 10.21 6.75
C VAL A 120 6.15 10.21 8.25
N ALA A 121 5.27 9.60 9.06
CA ALA A 121 5.49 9.47 10.50
C ALA A 121 6.76 8.67 10.83
N GLN A 122 6.99 7.55 10.12
CA GLN A 122 8.19 6.75 10.25
C GLN A 122 9.44 7.53 9.85
N GLY A 123 9.42 8.23 8.71
CA GLY A 123 10.57 9.02 8.26
C GLY A 123 10.93 10.17 9.21
N ILE A 124 9.94 10.81 9.84
CA ILE A 124 10.19 11.82 10.89
C ILE A 124 10.76 11.15 12.14
N ALA A 125 10.22 10.00 12.56
CA ALA A 125 10.72 9.28 13.73
C ALA A 125 12.16 8.79 13.56
N GLU A 126 12.55 8.31 12.37
CA GLU A 126 13.93 7.93 12.04
C GLU A 126 14.89 9.13 12.13
N GLN A 127 14.47 10.31 11.66
CA GLN A 127 15.26 11.54 11.80
C GLN A 127 15.41 11.96 13.26
N LEU A 128 14.35 11.82 14.08
CA LEU A 128 14.44 12.10 15.52
C LEU A 128 15.37 11.13 16.25
N ALA A 129 15.33 9.85 15.91
CA ALA A 129 16.24 8.83 16.43
C ALA A 129 17.70 9.14 16.05
N SER A 130 17.93 9.71 14.86
CA SER A 130 19.23 10.19 14.38
C SER A 130 19.64 11.56 14.95
N ARG A 131 19.02 12.03 16.03
CA ARG A 131 19.30 13.28 16.75
C ARG A 131 19.11 14.56 15.92
N VAL A 132 18.31 14.51 14.86
CA VAL A 132 17.90 15.73 14.14
C VAL A 132 16.93 16.54 14.99
N SER A 133 17.07 17.87 14.99
CA SER A 133 16.13 18.76 15.69
C SER A 133 14.70 18.50 15.24
N PHE A 134 13.77 18.32 16.19
CA PHE A 134 12.36 18.00 15.91
C PHE A 134 11.68 19.04 15.02
N ARG A 135 12.01 20.34 15.17
CA ARG A 135 11.48 21.40 14.31
C ARG A 135 11.91 21.24 12.87
N ARG A 136 13.18 20.85 12.63
CA ARG A 136 13.72 20.62 11.29
C ARG A 136 13.12 19.37 10.68
N ALA A 137 12.97 18.29 11.44
CA ALA A 137 12.37 17.05 10.99
C ALA A 137 10.91 17.24 10.54
N MET A 138 10.10 17.92 11.37
CA MET A 138 8.71 18.24 11.04
C MET A 138 8.60 19.13 9.79
N ARG A 139 9.37 20.23 9.72
CA ARG A 139 9.36 21.17 8.59
C ARG A 139 9.85 20.54 7.29
N ARG A 140 10.67 19.51 7.34
CA ARG A 140 11.13 18.79 6.14
C ARG A 140 10.06 17.86 5.59
N GLY A 141 9.29 17.21 6.47
CA GLY A 141 8.24 16.26 6.07
C GLY A 141 7.01 16.94 5.43
N MET A 142 6.66 18.16 5.85
CA MET A 142 5.45 18.83 5.38
C MET A 142 5.49 19.21 3.89
N PRO A 143 6.51 19.93 3.36
CA PRO A 143 6.56 20.28 1.94
C PRO A 143 6.67 19.07 1.02
N SER A 144 7.24 17.96 1.49
CA SER A 144 7.30 16.72 0.71
C SER A 144 5.92 16.16 0.47
N ALA A 145 5.08 16.11 1.51
CA ALA A 145 3.70 15.64 1.38
C ALA A 145 2.84 16.57 0.52
N GLU A 146 3.04 17.88 0.61
CA GLU A 146 2.33 18.86 -0.21
C GLU A 146 2.68 18.69 -1.70
N ARG A 147 3.97 18.55 -2.03
CA ARG A 147 4.44 18.24 -3.41
C ARG A 147 3.89 16.93 -3.94
N ALA A 148 3.67 15.94 -3.06
CA ALA A 148 3.05 14.66 -3.41
C ALA A 148 1.53 14.75 -3.62
N GLY A 149 0.93 15.97 -3.52
CA GLY A 149 -0.48 16.24 -3.81
C GLY A 149 -1.40 16.25 -2.59
N ALA A 150 -0.86 16.31 -1.37
CA ALA A 150 -1.67 16.50 -0.17
C ALA A 150 -2.25 17.92 -0.13
N LYS A 151 -3.56 18.06 0.12
CA LYS A 151 -4.24 19.38 0.27
C LYS A 151 -4.03 20.00 1.65
N GLY A 152 -3.46 19.26 2.56
CA GLY A 152 -3.08 19.72 3.88
C GLY A 152 -2.45 18.62 4.72
N ILE A 153 -1.58 19.04 5.60
CA ILE A 153 -0.87 18.16 6.52
C ILE A 153 -0.83 18.77 7.92
N ARG A 154 -0.92 17.90 8.91
CA ARG A 154 -0.65 18.23 10.32
C ARG A 154 0.31 17.18 10.88
N VAL A 155 1.41 17.64 11.47
CA VAL A 155 2.39 16.80 12.16
C VAL A 155 2.43 17.21 13.62
N GLN A 156 2.40 16.25 14.51
CA GLN A 156 2.49 16.49 15.96
C GLN A 156 3.53 15.56 16.57
N CYS A 157 4.47 16.12 17.30
CA CYS A 157 5.45 15.39 18.10
C CYS A 157 5.17 15.60 19.58
N SER A 158 5.20 14.52 20.36
CA SER A 158 4.95 14.55 21.80
C SER A 158 5.97 13.69 22.55
N GLY A 159 6.44 14.18 23.69
CA GLY A 159 7.45 13.52 24.51
C GLY A 159 8.52 14.49 24.99
N ARG A 160 9.69 13.96 25.36
CA ARG A 160 10.87 14.74 25.79
C ARG A 160 11.60 15.34 24.58
N LEU A 161 11.02 16.39 23.99
CA LEU A 161 11.54 17.01 22.77
C LEU A 161 12.88 17.70 23.04
N GLY A 162 13.90 17.30 22.28
CA GLY A 162 15.27 17.83 22.45
C GLY A 162 15.98 17.37 23.72
N GLY A 163 15.50 16.32 24.40
CA GLY A 163 16.08 15.80 25.64
C GLY A 163 15.65 16.55 26.91
N ALA A 164 14.66 17.45 26.81
CA ALA A 164 14.13 18.16 27.97
C ALA A 164 13.57 17.18 29.01
N GLU A 165 13.72 17.51 30.31
CA GLU A 165 13.16 16.69 31.41
C GLU A 165 11.64 16.60 31.32
N MET A 166 10.99 17.73 31.13
CA MET A 166 9.53 17.79 31.01
C MET A 166 9.08 17.46 29.57
N SER A 167 8.12 16.57 29.44
CA SER A 167 7.48 16.27 28.18
C SER A 167 6.60 17.42 27.72
N ARG A 168 6.61 17.69 26.43
CA ARG A 168 5.70 18.64 25.78
C ARG A 168 5.24 18.12 24.44
N SER A 169 4.19 18.75 23.91
CA SER A 169 3.63 18.44 22.61
C SER A 169 3.71 19.69 21.73
N GLU A 170 4.34 19.54 20.57
CA GLU A 170 4.40 20.60 19.55
C GLU A 170 3.80 20.07 18.25
N PHE A 171 3.11 20.94 17.50
CA PHE A 171 2.56 20.59 16.22
C PHE A 171 2.76 21.70 15.19
N TYR A 172 2.88 21.30 13.93
CA TYR A 172 2.84 22.18 12.77
C TYR A 172 1.72 21.74 11.85
N ARG A 173 1.14 22.69 11.13
CA ARG A 173 0.06 22.45 10.17
C ARG A 173 0.26 23.33 8.96
N GLU A 174 0.14 22.76 7.79
CA GLU A 174 0.05 23.44 6.50
C GLU A 174 -1.23 23.02 5.79
N GLY A 175 -1.89 23.97 5.14
CA GLY A 175 -3.15 23.72 4.47
C GLY A 175 -4.32 23.42 5.43
N ARG A 176 -5.33 22.77 4.88
CA ARG A 176 -6.59 22.46 5.57
C ARG A 176 -6.62 20.99 6.00
N VAL A 177 -6.95 20.72 7.27
CA VAL A 177 -7.13 19.36 7.79
C VAL A 177 -8.45 19.27 8.55
N PRO A 178 -9.58 19.03 7.85
CA PRO A 178 -10.92 19.05 8.45
C PRO A 178 -11.24 17.72 9.13
N LEU A 179 -10.82 17.53 10.38
CA LEU A 179 -10.97 16.26 11.13
C LEU A 179 -12.43 15.88 11.40
N HIS A 180 -13.34 16.85 11.51
CA HIS A 180 -14.75 16.62 11.80
C HIS A 180 -15.60 16.36 10.55
N THR A 181 -15.09 16.64 9.35
CA THR A 181 -15.80 16.40 8.11
C THR A 181 -15.68 14.94 7.71
N LEU A 182 -16.78 14.21 7.68
CA LEU A 182 -16.79 12.77 7.42
C LEU A 182 -16.35 12.41 5.99
N ARG A 183 -16.77 13.21 4.99
CA ARG A 183 -16.41 13.03 3.58
C ARG A 183 -14.94 13.33 3.27
N ALA A 184 -14.23 13.98 4.19
CA ALA A 184 -12.82 14.28 3.99
C ALA A 184 -11.96 13.01 4.08
N ASN A 185 -11.20 12.71 3.04
CA ASN A 185 -10.23 11.61 3.04
C ASN A 185 -8.99 12.04 3.83
N ILE A 186 -8.91 11.56 5.06
CA ILE A 186 -7.79 11.85 5.97
C ILE A 186 -7.07 10.56 6.28
N ASP A 187 -5.83 10.50 5.85
CA ASP A 187 -4.91 9.44 6.22
C ASP A 187 -4.23 9.77 7.56
N TYR A 188 -4.05 8.75 8.40
CA TYR A 188 -3.50 8.90 9.74
C TYR A 188 -2.37 7.90 9.96
N GLY A 189 -1.22 8.42 10.40
CA GLY A 189 -0.06 7.63 10.77
C GLY A 189 0.42 7.94 12.18
N PHE A 190 0.89 6.91 12.87
CA PHE A 190 1.51 7.02 14.19
C PHE A 190 2.78 6.17 14.22
N HIS A 191 3.88 6.78 14.67
CA HIS A 191 5.12 6.06 14.90
C HIS A 191 5.86 6.61 16.11
N GLU A 192 6.63 5.76 16.78
CA GLU A 192 7.42 6.14 17.95
C GLU A 192 8.92 6.18 17.62
N ALA A 193 9.55 7.31 17.85
CA ALA A 193 11.00 7.45 17.77
C ALA A 193 11.62 7.02 19.10
N ARG A 194 12.51 6.05 19.08
CA ARG A 194 13.30 5.62 20.23
C ARG A 194 14.55 6.46 20.32
N THR A 195 14.63 7.28 21.36
CA THR A 195 15.79 8.13 21.63
C THR A 195 16.49 7.70 22.92
N THR A 196 17.70 8.18 23.17
CA THR A 196 18.45 7.92 24.41
C THR A 196 17.71 8.42 25.65
N PHE A 197 16.87 9.45 25.51
CA PHE A 197 16.10 10.06 26.62
C PHE A 197 14.68 9.52 26.77
N GLY A 198 14.28 8.55 25.94
CA GLY A 198 12.93 7.97 25.97
C GLY A 198 12.30 7.90 24.59
N ARG A 199 10.97 7.74 24.56
CA ARG A 199 10.20 7.64 23.31
C ARG A 199 9.52 8.97 22.98
N ILE A 200 9.56 9.34 21.72
CA ILE A 200 8.85 10.50 21.19
C ILE A 200 7.79 9.95 20.22
N GLY A 201 6.51 10.23 20.52
CA GLY A 201 5.40 9.85 19.66
C GLY A 201 5.23 10.87 18.53
N VAL A 202 5.18 10.40 17.29
CA VAL A 202 4.92 11.19 16.08
C VAL A 202 3.56 10.82 15.53
N LYS A 203 2.66 11.81 15.40
CA LYS A 203 1.34 11.66 14.80
C LYS A 203 1.27 12.52 13.56
N VAL A 204 0.82 11.94 12.46
CA VAL A 204 0.69 12.63 11.17
C VAL A 204 -0.73 12.46 10.65
N TRP A 205 -1.32 13.55 10.17
CA TRP A 205 -2.61 13.59 9.46
C TRP A 205 -2.38 14.21 8.11
N ILE A 206 -2.77 13.52 7.06
CA ILE A 206 -2.67 13.99 5.67
C ILE A 206 -4.07 14.05 5.09
N TYR A 207 -4.47 15.23 4.65
CA TYR A 207 -5.72 15.44 3.94
C TYR A 207 -5.50 15.35 2.43
N ARG A 208 -6.12 14.35 1.81
CA ARG A 208 -6.00 14.09 0.35
C ARG A 208 -7.09 14.78 -0.47
N GLY A 209 -8.17 15.21 0.16
CA GLY A 209 -9.32 15.84 -0.48
C GLY A 209 -10.64 15.25 0.01
N ASP A 210 -11.76 15.79 -0.47
CA ASP A 210 -13.07 15.23 -0.17
C ASP A 210 -13.35 14.07 -1.14
N VAL A 211 -13.94 12.99 -0.61
CA VAL A 211 -14.42 11.85 -1.39
C VAL A 211 -15.86 12.16 -1.80
N THR A 212 -16.10 12.21 -3.11
CA THR A 212 -17.44 12.26 -3.66
C THR A 212 -17.97 10.85 -3.88
N ASP A 213 -19.28 10.68 -3.96
CA ASP A 213 -19.89 9.36 -4.19
C ASP A 213 -19.35 8.68 -5.45
N SER A 214 -19.10 9.46 -6.51
CA SER A 214 -18.50 8.94 -7.75
C SER A 214 -17.08 8.40 -7.56
N ASP A 215 -16.26 9.07 -6.73
CA ASP A 215 -14.88 8.65 -6.46
C ASP A 215 -14.85 7.41 -5.57
N TYR A 216 -15.79 7.31 -4.63
CA TYR A 216 -15.95 6.12 -3.79
C TYR A 216 -16.32 4.90 -4.63
N TYR A 217 -17.32 4.99 -5.51
CA TYR A 217 -17.69 3.89 -6.40
C TYR A 217 -16.59 3.54 -7.39
N ARG A 218 -15.83 4.52 -7.88
CA ARG A 218 -14.66 4.28 -8.74
C ARG A 218 -13.58 3.51 -8.01
N SER A 219 -13.25 3.88 -6.76
CA SER A 219 -12.25 3.18 -5.96
C SER A 219 -12.65 1.72 -5.65
N LEU A 220 -13.94 1.46 -5.46
CA LEU A 220 -14.48 0.10 -5.29
C LEU A 220 -14.39 -0.71 -6.60
N ALA A 221 -14.59 -0.07 -7.74
CA ALA A 221 -14.51 -0.73 -9.05
C ALA A 221 -13.06 -1.03 -9.46
N GLU A 222 -12.11 -0.19 -9.08
CA GLU A 222 -10.68 -0.33 -9.32
C GLU A 222 -9.96 -1.23 -8.29
N ALA A 223 -10.65 -1.61 -7.21
CA ALA A 223 -10.11 -2.61 -6.27
C ALA A 223 -9.75 -3.87 -7.08
N PRO A 224 -8.51 -4.39 -6.98
CA PRO A 224 -8.06 -5.52 -7.78
C PRO A 224 -9.00 -6.69 -7.49
N ARG A 225 -9.93 -6.93 -8.41
CA ARG A 225 -10.71 -8.16 -8.44
C ARG A 225 -9.66 -9.25 -8.55
N GLY A 226 -9.47 -10.02 -7.46
CA GLY A 226 -8.50 -11.08 -7.44
C GLY A 226 -8.57 -11.82 -8.77
N ARG A 227 -7.44 -11.96 -9.43
CA ARG A 227 -7.31 -12.73 -10.67
C ARG A 227 -7.80 -14.15 -10.37
N GLY A 228 -9.13 -14.32 -10.37
CA GLY A 228 -9.79 -15.59 -10.42
C GLY A 228 -9.28 -16.28 -11.66
N GLY A 229 -8.67 -17.43 -11.48
CA GLY A 229 -8.00 -18.20 -12.47
C GLY A 229 -8.73 -18.19 -13.81
N ARG A 230 -8.03 -17.72 -14.82
CA ARG A 230 -8.36 -17.96 -16.20
C ARG A 230 -8.10 -19.45 -16.42
N GLY A 231 -9.12 -20.26 -16.03
CA GLY A 231 -9.13 -21.69 -16.27
C GLY A 231 -8.87 -21.94 -17.73
N GLU A 232 -7.87 -22.74 -17.98
CA GLU A 232 -7.62 -23.45 -19.22
C GLU A 232 -8.91 -24.04 -19.76
N ARG A 233 -9.56 -23.35 -20.67
CA ARG A 233 -10.41 -24.00 -21.67
C ARG A 233 -9.53 -24.38 -22.83
N ARG A 234 -8.68 -25.38 -22.66
CA ARG A 234 -8.18 -26.19 -23.76
C ARG A 234 -9.36 -27.01 -24.27
N GLY A 235 -9.95 -26.52 -25.38
CA GLY A 235 -11.00 -27.21 -26.11
C GLY A 235 -10.54 -28.57 -26.61
N ARG A 236 -11.24 -29.58 -26.18
CA ARG A 236 -11.36 -30.83 -26.90
C ARG A 236 -11.94 -30.52 -28.29
N ARG A 237 -11.11 -30.50 -29.31
CA ARG A 237 -11.52 -30.56 -30.68
C ARG A 237 -11.47 -32.03 -31.07
N GLY A 238 -12.67 -32.65 -31.10
CA GLY A 238 -12.86 -34.01 -31.57
C GLY A 238 -12.55 -34.15 -33.06
N GLU A 239 -11.91 -35.23 -33.35
CA GLU A 239 -11.73 -35.84 -34.67
C GLU A 239 -13.08 -36.12 -35.32
N ARG A 240 -13.20 -35.74 -36.59
CA ARG A 240 -13.94 -36.39 -37.67
C ARG A 240 -13.42 -35.74 -38.94
N GLY A 241 -12.61 -36.39 -39.76
CA GLY A 241 -12.91 -37.45 -40.67
C GLY A 241 -13.29 -36.92 -42.07
N GLY A 242 -12.37 -37.02 -43.05
CA GLY A 242 -12.77 -37.45 -44.36
C GLY A 242 -12.70 -36.45 -45.53
N ARG A 243 -11.78 -36.76 -46.45
CA ARG A 243 -11.82 -36.57 -47.90
C ARG A 243 -11.43 -35.21 -48.50
N GLY A 244 -10.28 -35.21 -49.17
CA GLY A 244 -9.95 -34.31 -50.29
C GLY A 244 -10.67 -34.77 -51.59
N PRO A 245 -10.30 -34.35 -52.84
CA PRO A 245 -9.16 -33.52 -53.25
C PRO A 245 -9.51 -32.48 -54.36
N GLN A 246 -8.45 -31.86 -54.93
CA GLN A 246 -8.30 -31.31 -56.29
C GLN A 246 -8.53 -29.83 -56.57
N GLN A 247 -7.40 -29.19 -56.88
CA GLN A 247 -6.98 -28.63 -58.18
C GLN A 247 -7.57 -27.24 -58.54
N ASN A 248 -6.79 -26.27 -58.72
CA ASN A 248 -6.23 -25.63 -59.94
C ASN A 248 -5.78 -24.20 -59.50
N ALA A 249 -4.55 -23.86 -59.65
CA ALA A 249 -3.80 -23.42 -60.82
C ALA A 249 -4.06 -21.98 -61.23
N GLN A 250 -2.96 -21.29 -61.28
CA GLN A 250 -2.56 -20.24 -62.20
C GLN A 250 -2.80 -18.76 -61.91
N GLN A 251 -1.66 -18.09 -61.67
CA GLN A 251 -1.13 -17.00 -62.55
C GLN A 251 -1.73 -15.59 -62.21
N ASN A 252 -0.98 -14.62 -61.80
CA ASN A 252 -0.02 -13.83 -62.57
C ASN A 252 0.54 -12.72 -61.65
N ALA A 253 1.83 -12.56 -61.63
CA ALA A 253 2.50 -11.26 -61.53
C ALA A 253 2.55 -10.68 -62.97
N PRO A 254 2.91 -9.45 -63.29
CA PRO A 254 4.11 -8.78 -62.80
C PRO A 254 4.08 -7.24 -62.73
N GLU A 255 5.24 -6.73 -62.29
CA GLU A 255 5.98 -5.55 -62.80
C GLU A 255 5.37 -4.14 -62.57
N ALA A 256 6.09 -3.27 -62.10
CA ALA A 256 7.35 -2.64 -62.26
C ALA A 256 7.22 -1.11 -62.18
N ALA A 257 8.21 -0.54 -61.74
CA ALA A 257 9.01 0.64 -62.11
C ALA A 257 8.60 1.95 -61.45
N ALA A 258 9.46 2.44 -60.56
CA ALA A 258 10.57 3.35 -60.83
C ALA A 258 10.14 4.82 -61.03
N SER A 259 10.56 5.71 -60.14
CA SER A 259 11.54 6.73 -60.47
C SER A 259 11.56 7.83 -59.39
N GLU A 260 12.70 8.00 -58.77
CA GLU A 260 13.20 9.33 -58.32
C GLU A 260 13.52 10.18 -59.56
N PRO A 261 13.74 11.49 -59.48
CA PRO A 261 14.80 12.09 -58.70
C PRO A 261 14.58 13.55 -58.20
N ALA A 262 15.37 13.89 -57.20
CA ALA A 262 16.21 15.09 -56.94
C ALA A 262 15.88 16.45 -57.59
N THR A 263 16.04 17.52 -56.74
CA THR A 263 16.96 18.67 -56.82
C THR A 263 16.38 19.77 -55.90
N ALA A 264 17.14 20.25 -54.90
CA ALA A 264 18.19 21.21 -54.94
C ALA A 264 17.71 22.69 -54.97
N GLY A 265 18.29 23.49 -54.10
CA GLY A 265 18.41 24.97 -54.19
C GLY A 265 17.69 25.63 -53.02
N SER A 266 18.36 26.13 -52.04
CA SER A 266 19.32 27.24 -51.84
C SER A 266 18.59 28.56 -51.53
N GLU A 267 19.11 29.19 -50.46
CA GLU A 267 19.24 30.63 -50.18
C GLU A 267 17.98 31.43 -49.85
N ALA A 268 17.91 31.87 -48.65
CA ALA A 268 18.28 33.22 -48.15
C ALA A 268 18.12 33.23 -46.61
#